data_7c462f6ab0c6b770e226db705b1fd0ac
#
_entry.id   7c462f6ab0c6b770e226db705b1fd0ac
#
_cell.length_a   1.000
_cell.length_b   1.000
_cell.length_c   1.000
_cell.angle_alpha   90.00
_cell.angle_beta   90.00
_cell.angle_gamma   90.00
#
_symmetry.space_group_name_H-M   'P 1'
#
loop_
_entity.id
_entity.type
_entity.pdbx_description
1 polymer ?
#
loop_
_entity_poly.entity_id
_entity_poly.type
_entity_poly.pdbx_seq_one_letter_code
_entity_poly.pdbx_strand_id
1 'polypeptide(L)'
;MIDDFAALVDQQTYLSDYPYADTVELNVLIYGQKLRAAIGTTSGWPAAQTELMRALTDGPGMVVFKQAFGDLSVVDRATEAFLAQITAEKAAGVAGRDHFAKPGANDRVWGALDKLAVTEPAVFAEYYANDIIVLISESWLGPEYQVTSQVNVVNPGGQAQTAHRDYHLGFMDAVAAARFPAQVHRLSPALTLQGAVANCDMPVETGPTLYLPYSHQYEPGYLAFHLPEFTEYFQQNYTQLPLEKSNAAFFNPALFHGAGTNVSTTVRRMANLLQVSSPFGPAPWKPSTGSRCAGLSSRYCWKRKRPARPKAT
;
A
#
# COMPACT_ATOMS: atom_id res chain seq x y z
N MET A 1 -25.82 8.08 12.20
CA MET A 1 -24.35 7.92 12.00
C MET A 1 -24.00 6.54 11.42
N ILE A 2 -24.28 5.44 12.14
CA ILE A 2 -23.93 4.10 11.60
C ILE A 2 -24.80 3.75 10.38
N ASP A 3 -26.08 4.08 10.38
CA ASP A 3 -26.97 3.80 9.26
C ASP A 3 -26.57 4.59 8.00
N ASP A 4 -26.13 5.85 8.14
CA ASP A 4 -25.60 6.66 7.03
C ASP A 4 -24.30 6.05 6.47
N PHE A 5 -23.44 5.55 7.37
CA PHE A 5 -22.21 4.86 6.98
C PHE A 5 -22.53 3.55 6.25
N ALA A 6 -23.43 2.74 6.81
CA ALA A 6 -23.84 1.48 6.20
C ALA A 6 -24.42 1.69 4.79
N ALA A 7 -25.33 2.67 4.64
CA ALA A 7 -25.90 3.02 3.34
C ALA A 7 -24.84 3.54 2.34
N LEU A 8 -23.81 4.25 2.83
CA LEU A 8 -22.74 4.75 1.97
C LEU A 8 -21.83 3.63 1.47
N VAL A 9 -21.52 2.64 2.30
CA VAL A 9 -20.63 1.52 1.91
C VAL A 9 -21.35 0.41 1.17
N ASP A 10 -22.69 0.39 1.18
CA ASP A 10 -23.53 -0.54 0.42
C ASP A 10 -23.59 -0.14 -1.07
N GLN A 11 -22.41 -0.09 -1.68
CA GLN A 11 -22.22 0.22 -3.10
C GLN A 11 -21.63 -0.99 -3.81
N GLN A 12 -21.90 -1.09 -5.12
CA GLN A 12 -21.36 -2.14 -5.96
C GLN A 12 -20.41 -1.56 -7.01
N THR A 13 -19.26 -2.21 -7.17
CA THR A 13 -18.28 -1.89 -8.20
C THR A 13 -18.66 -2.58 -9.50
N TYR A 14 -18.86 -1.81 -10.58
CA TYR A 14 -19.19 -2.34 -11.89
C TYR A 14 -17.97 -2.31 -12.80
N LEU A 15 -17.59 -3.47 -13.36
CA LEU A 15 -16.44 -3.58 -14.26
C LEU A 15 -16.58 -2.71 -15.52
N SER A 16 -17.81 -2.45 -15.98
CA SER A 16 -18.08 -1.57 -17.13
C SER A 16 -17.53 -0.16 -16.97
N ASP A 17 -17.39 0.31 -15.73
CA ASP A 17 -16.92 1.66 -15.43
C ASP A 17 -15.40 1.77 -15.42
N TYR A 18 -14.68 0.62 -15.46
CA TYR A 18 -13.24 0.51 -15.33
C TYR A 18 -12.62 -0.33 -16.45
N PRO A 19 -12.53 0.21 -17.70
CA PRO A 19 -12.13 -0.54 -18.90
C PRO A 19 -10.73 -1.17 -18.82
N TYR A 20 -9.83 -0.66 -18.00
CA TYR A 20 -8.49 -1.23 -17.81
C TYR A 20 -8.42 -2.29 -16.72
N ALA A 21 -9.46 -2.46 -15.90
CA ALA A 21 -9.56 -3.56 -14.96
C ALA A 21 -9.87 -4.87 -15.68
N ASP A 22 -9.27 -5.97 -15.25
CA ASP A 22 -9.56 -7.30 -15.81
C ASP A 22 -10.85 -7.88 -15.21
N THR A 23 -11.06 -7.70 -13.89
CA THR A 23 -12.24 -8.20 -13.16
C THR A 23 -12.50 -7.39 -11.90
N VAL A 24 -13.64 -7.65 -11.27
CA VAL A 24 -14.00 -7.19 -9.92
C VAL A 24 -14.18 -8.41 -9.04
N GLU A 25 -13.46 -8.47 -7.92
CA GLU A 25 -13.54 -9.53 -6.93
C GLU A 25 -13.91 -8.92 -5.57
N LEU A 26 -15.05 -9.31 -4.97
CA LEU A 26 -15.50 -8.79 -3.67
C LEU A 26 -15.51 -7.24 -3.60
N ASN A 27 -16.05 -6.59 -4.60
CA ASN A 27 -16.06 -5.13 -4.78
C ASN A 27 -14.69 -4.48 -5.05
N VAL A 28 -13.62 -5.24 -5.22
CA VAL A 28 -12.28 -4.74 -5.48
C VAL A 28 -11.93 -4.86 -6.96
N LEU A 29 -11.35 -3.81 -7.52
CA LEU A 29 -10.85 -3.80 -8.89
C LEU A 29 -9.52 -4.52 -9.00
N ILE A 30 -9.46 -5.49 -9.92
CA ILE A 30 -8.28 -6.29 -10.19
C ILE A 30 -7.71 -5.92 -11.56
N TYR A 31 -6.49 -5.47 -11.57
CA TYR A 31 -5.75 -5.05 -12.76
C TYR A 31 -4.64 -6.05 -13.10
N GLY A 32 -4.45 -6.32 -14.38
CA GLY A 32 -3.43 -7.24 -14.86
C GLY A 32 -3.10 -7.00 -16.32
N GLN A 33 -3.57 -7.88 -17.23
CA GLN A 33 -3.18 -7.87 -18.64
C GLN A 33 -3.70 -6.65 -19.41
N LYS A 34 -4.96 -6.26 -19.20
CA LYS A 34 -5.54 -5.10 -19.90
C LYS A 34 -4.78 -3.82 -19.57
N LEU A 35 -4.49 -3.60 -18.27
CA LEU A 35 -3.72 -2.44 -17.86
C LEU A 35 -2.32 -2.43 -18.47
N ARG A 36 -1.61 -3.57 -18.44
CA ARG A 36 -0.26 -3.66 -19.01
C ARG A 36 -0.24 -3.37 -20.51
N ALA A 37 -1.21 -3.89 -21.23
CA ALA A 37 -1.35 -3.59 -22.66
C ALA A 37 -1.60 -2.09 -22.90
N ALA A 38 -2.45 -1.46 -22.09
CA ALA A 38 -2.76 -0.04 -22.20
C ALA A 38 -1.55 0.85 -21.93
N ILE A 39 -0.84 0.63 -20.82
CA ILE A 39 0.31 1.49 -20.42
C ILE A 39 1.53 1.35 -21.34
N GLY A 40 1.58 0.31 -22.16
CA GLY A 40 2.56 0.17 -23.24
C GLY A 40 2.36 1.16 -24.40
N THR A 41 1.25 1.90 -24.44
CA THR A 41 0.93 2.87 -25.47
C THR A 41 1.04 4.32 -24.96
N THR A 42 1.28 5.26 -25.87
CA THR A 42 1.47 6.69 -25.50
C THR A 42 0.22 7.29 -24.86
N SER A 43 -0.98 6.93 -25.33
CA SER A 43 -2.26 7.44 -24.79
C SER A 43 -2.77 6.64 -23.60
N GLY A 44 -2.34 5.40 -23.42
CA GLY A 44 -2.86 4.49 -22.38
C GLY A 44 -2.38 4.85 -20.98
N TRP A 45 -1.16 5.38 -20.84
CA TRP A 45 -0.65 5.77 -19.53
C TRP A 45 -1.50 6.86 -18.86
N PRO A 46 -1.79 8.04 -19.49
CA PRO A 46 -2.65 9.04 -18.87
C PRO A 46 -4.08 8.57 -18.63
N ALA A 47 -4.62 7.75 -19.53
CA ALA A 47 -5.96 7.21 -19.38
C ALA A 47 -6.05 6.23 -18.19
N ALA A 48 -5.05 5.36 -18.02
CA ALA A 48 -4.93 4.47 -16.87
C ALA A 48 -4.77 5.27 -15.55
N GLN A 49 -3.97 6.35 -15.56
CA GLN A 49 -3.85 7.23 -14.39
C GLN A 49 -5.20 7.83 -13.99
N THR A 50 -6.00 8.28 -14.95
CA THR A 50 -7.35 8.83 -14.70
C THR A 50 -8.27 7.78 -14.10
N GLU A 51 -8.26 6.55 -14.62
CA GLU A 51 -9.08 5.46 -14.10
C GLU A 51 -8.66 5.06 -12.68
N LEU A 52 -7.36 4.91 -12.41
CA LEU A 52 -6.85 4.55 -11.10
C LEU A 52 -7.13 5.63 -10.05
N MET A 53 -6.98 6.91 -10.41
CA MET A 53 -7.36 8.02 -9.54
C MET A 53 -8.85 7.93 -9.17
N ARG A 54 -9.73 7.72 -10.15
CA ARG A 54 -11.17 7.55 -9.91
C ARG A 54 -11.49 6.33 -9.06
N ALA A 55 -10.80 5.20 -9.27
CA ALA A 55 -10.96 3.99 -8.46
C ALA A 55 -10.65 4.23 -6.98
N LEU A 56 -9.66 5.09 -6.70
CA LEU A 56 -9.24 5.43 -5.34
C LEU A 56 -10.05 6.56 -4.70
N THR A 57 -10.67 7.46 -5.49
CA THR A 57 -11.47 8.58 -4.97
C THR A 57 -12.95 8.23 -4.87
N ASP A 58 -13.55 7.83 -5.98
CA ASP A 58 -15.00 7.70 -6.15
C ASP A 58 -15.44 6.23 -6.20
N GLY A 59 -14.50 5.32 -6.46
CA GLY A 59 -14.72 3.88 -6.52
C GLY A 59 -14.52 3.19 -5.17
N PRO A 60 -14.12 1.90 -5.19
CA PRO A 60 -13.96 1.10 -3.97
C PRO A 60 -12.87 1.60 -3.01
N GLY A 61 -12.01 2.52 -3.45
CA GLY A 61 -10.91 3.07 -2.64
C GLY A 61 -9.68 2.18 -2.56
N MET A 62 -9.69 1.04 -3.25
CA MET A 62 -8.57 0.13 -3.33
C MET A 62 -8.51 -0.60 -4.68
N VAL A 63 -7.30 -1.01 -5.05
CA VAL A 63 -7.01 -1.75 -6.28
C VAL A 63 -5.97 -2.83 -6.03
N VAL A 64 -6.04 -3.93 -6.77
CA VAL A 64 -5.04 -5.00 -6.76
C VAL A 64 -4.45 -5.15 -8.15
N PHE A 65 -3.14 -5.20 -8.23
CA PHE A 65 -2.40 -5.48 -9.47
C PHE A 65 -1.87 -6.91 -9.41
N LYS A 66 -2.41 -7.78 -10.27
CA LYS A 66 -1.88 -9.13 -10.43
C LYS A 66 -0.55 -9.08 -11.17
N GLN A 67 0.43 -9.84 -10.66
CA GLN A 67 1.78 -9.91 -11.24
C GLN A 67 2.38 -8.50 -11.46
N ALA A 68 2.34 -7.62 -10.46
CA ALA A 68 2.88 -6.27 -10.58
C ALA A 68 4.34 -6.26 -11.07
N PHE A 69 5.09 -7.31 -10.78
CA PHE A 69 6.43 -7.57 -11.30
C PHE A 69 6.35 -8.66 -12.37
N GLY A 70 6.78 -8.34 -13.58
CA GLY A 70 6.85 -9.31 -14.69
C GLY A 70 7.95 -10.35 -14.51
N ASP A 71 9.04 -9.99 -13.84
CA ASP A 71 10.13 -10.88 -13.45
C ASP A 71 10.07 -11.14 -11.93
N LEU A 72 9.64 -12.34 -11.56
CA LEU A 72 9.56 -12.76 -10.15
C LEU A 72 10.92 -12.80 -9.45
N SER A 73 12.02 -12.98 -10.20
CA SER A 73 13.36 -13.03 -9.61
C SER A 73 13.75 -11.73 -8.91
N VAL A 74 13.18 -10.59 -9.31
CA VAL A 74 13.36 -9.30 -8.64
C VAL A 74 12.75 -9.33 -7.24
N VAL A 75 11.55 -9.89 -7.12
CA VAL A 75 10.86 -10.05 -5.82
C VAL A 75 11.60 -11.06 -4.95
N ASP A 76 12.10 -12.16 -5.53
CA ASP A 76 12.84 -13.18 -4.80
C ASP A 76 14.15 -12.61 -4.21
N ARG A 77 14.95 -11.92 -5.01
CA ARG A 77 16.20 -11.27 -4.55
C ARG A 77 15.92 -10.21 -3.47
N ALA A 78 14.88 -9.41 -3.63
CA ALA A 78 14.49 -8.45 -2.59
C ALA A 78 14.04 -9.15 -1.31
N THR A 79 13.30 -10.25 -1.42
CA THR A 79 12.85 -11.07 -0.29
C THR A 79 14.04 -11.66 0.46
N GLU A 80 15.02 -12.23 -0.24
CA GLU A 80 16.26 -12.75 0.36
C GLU A 80 17.04 -11.66 1.11
N ALA A 81 17.19 -10.47 0.50
CA ALA A 81 17.86 -9.35 1.15
C ALA A 81 17.14 -8.90 2.43
N PHE A 82 15.81 -8.82 2.42
CA PHE A 82 15.03 -8.46 3.60
C PHE A 82 15.09 -9.52 4.70
N LEU A 83 15.08 -10.81 4.36
CA LEU A 83 15.25 -11.90 5.33
C LEU A 83 16.65 -11.90 5.96
N ALA A 84 17.69 -11.63 5.15
CA ALA A 84 19.05 -11.44 5.66
C ALA A 84 19.13 -10.26 6.63
N GLN A 85 18.46 -9.15 6.31
CA GLN A 85 18.38 -7.97 7.18
C GLN A 85 17.69 -8.29 8.52
N ILE A 86 16.54 -9.00 8.50
CA ILE A 86 15.84 -9.45 9.72
C ILE A 86 16.79 -10.29 10.59
N THR A 87 17.52 -11.21 9.97
CA THR A 87 18.47 -12.09 10.67
C THR A 87 19.59 -11.30 11.32
N ALA A 88 20.17 -10.35 10.58
CA ALA A 88 21.25 -9.49 11.08
C ALA A 88 20.79 -8.59 12.24
N GLU A 89 19.59 -8.01 12.14
CA GLU A 89 19.02 -7.15 13.19
C GLU A 89 18.70 -7.94 14.47
N LYS A 90 18.19 -9.17 14.33
CA LYS A 90 17.97 -10.07 15.47
C LYS A 90 19.29 -10.43 16.15
N ALA A 91 20.32 -10.78 15.39
CA ALA A 91 21.64 -11.11 15.93
C ALA A 91 22.29 -9.91 16.64
N ALA A 92 22.07 -8.70 16.15
CA ALA A 92 22.57 -7.46 16.76
C ALA A 92 21.72 -6.97 17.96
N GLY A 93 20.60 -7.65 18.29
CA GLY A 93 19.70 -7.22 19.38
C GLY A 93 18.92 -5.92 19.08
N VAL A 94 18.92 -5.46 17.83
CA VAL A 94 18.24 -4.23 17.37
C VAL A 94 16.98 -4.53 16.56
N ALA A 95 16.48 -5.78 16.62
CA ALA A 95 15.26 -6.17 15.91
C ALA A 95 14.12 -5.18 16.21
N GLY A 96 13.52 -4.68 15.15
CA GLY A 96 12.47 -3.67 15.22
C GLY A 96 11.32 -4.14 16.10
N ARG A 97 11.03 -3.38 17.17
CA ARG A 97 9.84 -3.64 17.99
C ARG A 97 8.63 -3.33 17.14
N ASP A 98 7.75 -4.30 16.97
CA ASP A 98 6.41 -4.03 16.46
C ASP A 98 5.58 -3.44 17.60
N HIS A 99 5.15 -2.19 17.46
CA HIS A 99 4.30 -1.52 18.45
C HIS A 99 2.87 -2.08 18.46
N PHE A 100 2.50 -2.89 17.48
CA PHE A 100 1.15 -3.38 17.26
C PHE A 100 0.99 -4.88 17.51
N ALA A 101 2.06 -5.60 17.81
CA ALA A 101 2.03 -7.05 17.97
C ALA A 101 2.78 -7.52 19.22
N LYS A 102 2.38 -8.68 19.74
CA LYS A 102 3.09 -9.35 20.85
C LYS A 102 4.52 -9.73 20.38
N PRO A 103 5.50 -9.76 21.29
CA PRO A 103 6.86 -10.19 20.95
C PRO A 103 6.85 -11.58 20.23
N GLY A 104 7.52 -11.65 19.08
CA GLY A 104 7.61 -12.88 18.28
C GLY A 104 6.44 -13.15 17.31
N ALA A 105 5.35 -12.40 17.38
CA ALA A 105 4.24 -12.55 16.43
C ALA A 105 4.60 -12.03 15.04
N ASN A 106 5.41 -10.97 14.97
CA ASN A 106 5.84 -10.35 13.72
C ASN A 106 7.34 -10.09 13.71
N ASP A 107 7.94 -10.18 12.51
CA ASP A 107 9.27 -9.64 12.23
C ASP A 107 9.12 -8.42 11.33
N ARG A 108 9.85 -7.33 11.63
CA ARG A 108 9.69 -6.08 10.89
C ARG A 108 11.03 -5.43 10.55
N VAL A 109 11.18 -4.98 9.30
CA VAL A 109 12.31 -4.15 8.87
C VAL A 109 11.79 -2.74 8.64
N TRP A 110 12.15 -1.83 9.54
CA TRP A 110 11.88 -0.41 9.39
C TRP A 110 12.87 0.23 8.42
N GLY A 111 12.40 1.15 7.57
CA GLY A 111 13.24 1.78 6.55
C GLY A 111 13.81 0.75 5.55
N ALA A 112 12.99 -0.22 5.16
CA ALA A 112 13.42 -1.32 4.30
C ALA A 112 13.93 -0.84 2.94
N LEU A 113 13.33 0.22 2.38
CA LEU A 113 13.79 0.87 1.14
C LEU A 113 15.24 1.33 1.26
N ASP A 114 15.56 2.08 2.31
CA ASP A 114 16.89 2.65 2.52
C ASP A 114 17.95 1.57 2.77
N LYS A 115 17.58 0.57 3.55
CA LYS A 115 18.45 -0.56 3.85
C LYS A 115 18.74 -1.36 2.59
N LEU A 116 17.73 -1.66 1.77
CA LEU A 116 17.92 -2.34 0.49
C LEU A 116 18.81 -1.52 -0.45
N ALA A 117 18.62 -0.20 -0.51
CA ALA A 117 19.45 0.68 -1.33
C ALA A 117 20.94 0.65 -0.95
N VAL A 118 21.24 0.43 0.34
CA VAL A 118 22.63 0.37 0.84
C VAL A 118 23.22 -1.03 0.68
N THR A 119 22.46 -2.08 0.97
CA THR A 119 22.97 -3.46 0.96
C THR A 119 22.97 -4.08 -0.43
N GLU A 120 21.90 -3.84 -1.20
CA GLU A 120 21.68 -4.44 -2.53
C GLU A 120 21.22 -3.39 -3.55
N PRO A 121 22.09 -2.44 -3.94
CA PRO A 121 21.69 -1.29 -4.76
C PRO A 121 21.15 -1.65 -6.14
N ALA A 122 21.58 -2.77 -6.72
CA ALA A 122 21.06 -3.25 -8.01
C ALA A 122 19.63 -3.76 -7.86
N VAL A 123 19.37 -4.56 -6.82
CA VAL A 123 18.03 -5.09 -6.50
C VAL A 123 17.09 -3.93 -6.15
N PHE A 124 17.57 -2.97 -5.36
CA PHE A 124 16.81 -1.74 -5.06
C PHE A 124 16.37 -1.02 -6.34
N ALA A 125 17.31 -0.79 -7.28
CA ALA A 125 17.01 -0.08 -8.51
C ALA A 125 15.97 -0.82 -9.38
N GLU A 126 16.10 -2.14 -9.50
CA GLU A 126 15.16 -2.96 -10.26
C GLU A 126 13.77 -3.03 -9.60
N TYR A 127 13.74 -3.18 -8.27
CA TYR A 127 12.50 -3.33 -7.51
C TYR A 127 11.66 -2.05 -7.50
N TYR A 128 12.28 -0.90 -7.20
CA TYR A 128 11.56 0.37 -7.08
C TYR A 128 11.41 1.14 -8.41
N ALA A 129 12.06 0.69 -9.50
CA ALA A 129 11.80 1.19 -10.85
C ALA A 129 10.58 0.51 -11.52
N ASN A 130 9.74 -0.17 -10.75
CA ASN A 130 8.56 -0.88 -11.24
C ASN A 130 7.49 0.09 -11.78
N ASP A 131 7.07 -0.14 -13.03
CA ASP A 131 6.12 0.74 -13.72
C ASP A 131 4.75 0.82 -13.03
N ILE A 132 4.29 -0.25 -12.36
CA ILE A 132 3.01 -0.25 -11.62
C ILE A 132 3.10 0.62 -10.37
N ILE A 133 4.22 0.55 -9.63
CA ILE A 133 4.44 1.42 -8.46
C ILE A 133 4.48 2.89 -8.89
N VAL A 134 5.16 3.18 -10.01
CA VAL A 134 5.21 4.55 -10.57
C VAL A 134 3.82 5.00 -11.00
N LEU A 135 3.12 4.19 -11.78
CA LEU A 135 1.80 4.52 -12.31
C LEU A 135 0.81 4.88 -11.20
N ILE A 136 0.65 4.01 -10.22
CA ILE A 136 -0.33 4.22 -9.14
C ILE A 136 0.05 5.42 -8.25
N SER A 137 1.34 5.60 -7.99
CA SER A 137 1.83 6.74 -7.21
C SER A 137 1.61 8.07 -7.93
N GLU A 138 1.93 8.13 -9.22
CA GLU A 138 1.66 9.33 -10.03
C GLU A 138 0.15 9.58 -10.22
N SER A 139 -0.67 8.52 -10.29
CA SER A 139 -2.12 8.65 -10.41
C SER A 139 -2.74 9.33 -9.19
N TRP A 140 -2.20 9.08 -8.01
CA TRP A 140 -2.74 9.60 -6.75
C TRP A 140 -2.08 10.91 -6.30
N LEU A 141 -0.75 11.01 -6.39
CA LEU A 141 0.03 12.09 -5.79
C LEU A 141 0.65 13.04 -6.83
N GLY A 142 0.58 12.69 -8.11
CA GLY A 142 1.33 13.43 -9.14
C GLY A 142 2.84 13.11 -9.11
N PRO A 143 3.66 13.89 -9.82
CA PRO A 143 5.12 13.71 -9.83
C PRO A 143 5.75 14.14 -8.50
N GLU A 144 7.04 13.81 -8.31
CA GLU A 144 7.86 14.21 -7.15
C GLU A 144 7.42 13.59 -5.82
N TYR A 145 6.63 12.52 -5.84
CA TYR A 145 6.28 11.76 -4.64
C TYR A 145 7.50 11.09 -4.01
N GLN A 146 7.43 10.81 -2.72
CA GLN A 146 8.47 10.11 -1.97
C GLN A 146 7.95 8.74 -1.51
N VAL A 147 8.69 7.68 -1.79
CA VAL A 147 8.39 6.33 -1.30
C VAL A 147 9.19 6.04 -0.03
N THR A 148 8.51 5.56 0.98
CA THR A 148 9.12 4.87 2.13
C THR A 148 8.57 3.46 2.22
N SER A 149 9.33 2.53 2.79
CA SER A 149 8.85 1.17 2.96
C SER A 149 9.28 0.53 4.26
N GLN A 150 8.49 -0.45 4.66
CA GLN A 150 8.79 -1.35 5.75
C GLN A 150 8.37 -2.76 5.37
N VAL A 151 9.20 -3.74 5.68
CA VAL A 151 8.83 -5.14 5.51
C VAL A 151 8.18 -5.65 6.78
N ASN A 152 7.06 -6.33 6.62
CA ASN A 152 6.35 -6.99 7.70
C ASN A 152 6.23 -8.48 7.41
N VAL A 153 6.71 -9.30 8.33
CA VAL A 153 6.54 -10.76 8.32
C VAL A 153 5.64 -11.12 9.48
N VAL A 154 4.43 -11.63 9.18
CA VAL A 154 3.49 -12.11 10.18
C VAL A 154 3.62 -13.62 10.30
N ASN A 155 4.08 -14.06 11.46
CA ASN A 155 4.26 -15.48 11.76
C ASN A 155 2.91 -16.18 11.98
N PRO A 156 2.83 -17.52 11.87
CA PRO A 156 1.67 -18.28 12.29
C PRO A 156 1.21 -17.89 13.70
N GLY A 157 -0.10 -17.64 13.87
CA GLY A 157 -0.68 -17.15 15.13
C GLY A 157 -0.63 -15.63 15.33
N GLY A 158 -0.04 -14.87 14.39
CA GLY A 158 -0.07 -13.40 14.42
C GLY A 158 -1.51 -12.88 14.38
N GLN A 159 -1.86 -11.99 15.30
CA GLN A 159 -3.23 -11.51 15.51
C GLN A 159 -3.62 -10.41 14.53
N ALA A 160 -4.91 -10.32 14.24
CA ALA A 160 -5.51 -9.22 13.48
C ALA A 160 -5.27 -7.86 14.16
N GLN A 161 -5.26 -6.83 13.36
CA GLN A 161 -5.35 -5.45 13.83
C GLN A 161 -6.82 -5.02 13.90
N THR A 162 -7.12 -4.13 14.85
CA THR A 162 -8.39 -3.41 14.83
C THR A 162 -8.45 -2.53 13.58
N ALA A 163 -9.63 -2.40 12.99
CA ALA A 163 -9.86 -1.51 11.87
C ALA A 163 -9.43 -0.09 12.21
N HIS A 164 -8.75 0.56 11.27
CA HIS A 164 -8.26 1.92 11.44
C HIS A 164 -8.22 2.65 10.09
N ARG A 165 -7.96 3.95 10.16
CA ARG A 165 -7.57 4.80 9.05
C ARG A 165 -6.18 5.35 9.33
N ASP A 166 -5.37 5.48 8.29
CA ASP A 166 -4.07 6.12 8.44
C ASP A 166 -4.15 7.62 8.11
N TYR A 167 -3.48 8.41 8.92
CA TYR A 167 -3.35 9.85 8.74
C TYR A 167 -2.02 10.18 8.06
N HIS A 168 -1.99 11.22 7.23
CA HIS A 168 -0.76 11.61 6.51
C HIS A 168 0.43 11.94 7.45
N LEU A 169 0.16 12.26 8.72
CA LEU A 169 1.19 12.48 9.74
C LEU A 169 1.63 11.20 10.48
N GLY A 170 1.12 10.05 10.08
CA GLY A 170 1.32 8.77 10.75
C GLY A 170 0.13 8.39 11.64
N PHE A 171 0.34 7.40 12.51
CA PHE A 171 -0.73 6.96 13.42
C PHE A 171 -1.20 8.09 14.35
N MET A 172 -2.50 8.27 14.42
CA MET A 172 -3.14 9.31 15.24
C MET A 172 -4.33 8.68 15.97
N ASP A 173 -4.37 8.83 17.29
CA ASP A 173 -5.53 8.45 18.07
C ASP A 173 -6.69 9.44 17.87
N ALA A 174 -7.89 9.04 18.29
CA ALA A 174 -9.10 9.84 18.12
C ALA A 174 -9.04 11.19 18.85
N VAL A 175 -8.38 11.26 20.01
CA VAL A 175 -8.25 12.49 20.80
C VAL A 175 -7.36 13.50 20.08
N ALA A 176 -6.25 13.03 19.52
CA ALA A 176 -5.36 13.86 18.72
C ALA A 176 -6.05 14.29 17.41
N ALA A 177 -6.72 13.36 16.72
CA ALA A 177 -7.46 13.63 15.49
C ALA A 177 -8.56 14.68 15.68
N ALA A 178 -9.31 14.61 16.79
CA ALA A 178 -10.39 15.55 17.11
C ALA A 178 -9.94 17.02 17.28
N ARG A 179 -8.64 17.27 17.38
CA ARG A 179 -8.08 18.64 17.46
C ARG A 179 -7.98 19.31 16.09
N PHE A 180 -8.11 18.57 15.01
CA PHE A 180 -8.03 19.09 13.65
C PHE A 180 -9.43 19.35 13.08
N PRO A 181 -9.60 20.42 12.32
CA PRO A 181 -10.89 20.73 11.68
C PRO A 181 -11.15 19.79 10.48
N ALA A 182 -12.42 19.66 10.09
CA ALA A 182 -12.88 18.72 9.07
C ALA A 182 -12.12 18.80 7.74
N GLN A 183 -11.75 20.00 7.27
CA GLN A 183 -11.00 20.17 6.03
C GLN A 183 -9.59 19.51 6.08
N VAL A 184 -8.99 19.40 7.27
CA VAL A 184 -7.70 18.73 7.43
C VAL A 184 -7.88 17.21 7.33
N HIS A 185 -8.98 16.67 7.83
CA HIS A 185 -9.34 15.26 7.65
C HIS A 185 -9.58 14.92 6.18
N ARG A 186 -10.24 15.82 5.42
CA ARG A 186 -10.43 15.65 3.96
C ARG A 186 -9.10 15.72 3.18
N LEU A 187 -8.18 16.58 3.62
CA LEU A 187 -6.88 16.74 2.98
C LEU A 187 -5.95 15.53 3.24
N SER A 188 -6.05 14.91 4.42
CA SER A 188 -5.13 13.86 4.86
C SER A 188 -4.93 12.73 3.83
N PRO A 189 -5.98 12.09 3.28
CA PRO A 189 -5.79 11.01 2.31
C PRO A 189 -5.20 11.47 0.97
N ALA A 190 -5.34 12.75 0.60
CA ALA A 190 -4.75 13.28 -0.63
C ALA A 190 -3.22 13.48 -0.53
N LEU A 191 -2.65 13.43 0.67
CA LEU A 191 -1.22 13.64 0.91
C LEU A 191 -0.41 12.35 1.00
N THR A 192 -1.05 11.19 0.98
CA THR A 192 -0.36 9.92 1.07
C THR A 192 -1.12 8.82 0.33
N LEU A 193 -0.40 7.78 -0.10
CA LEU A 193 -0.97 6.56 -0.67
C LEU A 193 -0.34 5.38 0.05
N GLN A 194 -1.15 4.38 0.35
CA GLN A 194 -0.67 3.16 0.96
C GLN A 194 -0.75 1.99 0.00
N GLY A 195 0.22 1.09 0.14
CA GLY A 195 0.23 -0.14 -0.64
C GLY A 195 1.11 -1.21 -0.03
N ALA A 196 1.05 -2.38 -0.64
CA ALA A 196 1.87 -3.51 -0.27
C ALA A 196 2.21 -4.34 -1.51
N VAL A 197 3.43 -4.84 -1.56
CA VAL A 197 3.85 -5.88 -2.50
C VAL A 197 3.93 -7.20 -1.74
N ALA A 198 3.28 -8.24 -2.26
CA ALA A 198 3.33 -9.58 -1.70
C ALA A 198 4.67 -10.24 -2.03
N ASN A 199 5.46 -10.56 -1.01
CA ASN A 199 6.75 -11.26 -1.14
C ASN A 199 6.60 -12.79 -1.13
N CYS A 200 5.42 -13.30 -0.82
CA CYS A 200 5.04 -14.72 -0.85
C CYS A 200 3.57 -14.83 -1.24
N ASP A 201 3.12 -16.05 -1.52
CA ASP A 201 1.70 -16.32 -1.63
C ASP A 201 1.02 -16.13 -0.28
N MET A 202 -0.13 -15.48 -0.30
CA MET A 202 -0.93 -15.10 0.86
C MET A 202 -2.36 -15.58 0.69
N PRO A 203 -2.64 -16.87 0.82
CA PRO A 203 -4.02 -17.34 0.90
C PRO A 203 -4.72 -16.74 2.13
N VAL A 204 -6.05 -16.72 2.11
CA VAL A 204 -6.87 -15.99 3.11
C VAL A 204 -6.53 -16.37 4.55
N GLU A 205 -6.22 -17.65 4.81
CA GLU A 205 -5.80 -18.13 6.13
C GLU A 205 -4.51 -17.52 6.67
N THR A 206 -3.69 -16.92 5.82
CA THR A 206 -2.49 -16.19 6.27
C THR A 206 -2.79 -14.78 6.76
N GLY A 207 -4.07 -14.36 6.65
CA GLY A 207 -4.56 -13.07 7.13
C GLY A 207 -4.08 -11.87 6.31
N PRO A 208 -4.21 -11.85 4.96
CA PRO A 208 -4.00 -10.62 4.20
C PRO A 208 -4.85 -9.48 4.77
N THR A 209 -4.53 -8.26 4.37
CA THR A 209 -5.24 -7.08 4.87
C THR A 209 -6.75 -7.16 4.60
N LEU A 210 -7.52 -6.81 5.62
CA LEU A 210 -8.96 -6.66 5.59
C LEU A 210 -9.27 -5.23 5.13
N TYR A 211 -10.24 -5.06 4.26
CA TYR A 211 -10.65 -3.76 3.74
C TYR A 211 -12.17 -3.62 3.77
N LEU A 212 -12.68 -2.41 3.94
CA LEU A 212 -14.09 -2.11 3.74
C LEU A 212 -14.23 -1.15 2.55
N PRO A 213 -14.54 -1.66 1.34
CA PRO A 213 -14.69 -0.83 0.16
C PRO A 213 -15.64 0.34 0.38
N TYR A 214 -15.39 1.48 -0.27
CA TYR A 214 -16.13 2.74 -0.16
C TYR A 214 -16.08 3.46 1.18
N SER A 215 -15.57 2.85 2.27
CA SER A 215 -15.55 3.47 3.60
C SER A 215 -14.72 4.75 3.70
N HIS A 216 -13.79 4.98 2.76
CA HIS A 216 -12.99 6.20 2.69
C HIS A 216 -13.85 7.45 2.39
N GLN A 217 -15.01 7.28 1.76
CA GLN A 217 -15.93 8.37 1.41
C GLN A 217 -16.71 8.91 2.62
N TYR A 218 -16.72 8.19 3.75
CA TYR A 218 -17.35 8.65 4.97
C TYR A 218 -16.49 9.69 5.68
N GLU A 219 -16.84 10.97 5.52
CA GLU A 219 -16.03 12.10 6.05
C GLU A 219 -15.70 12.00 7.53
N PRO A 220 -16.65 11.67 8.45
CA PRO A 220 -16.34 11.58 9.87
C PRO A 220 -15.47 10.37 10.25
N GLY A 221 -15.08 9.56 9.30
CA GLY A 221 -14.42 8.27 9.53
C GLY A 221 -13.15 8.32 10.37
N TYR A 222 -12.35 9.40 10.30
CA TYR A 222 -11.17 9.56 11.18
C TYR A 222 -11.52 9.68 12.67
N LEU A 223 -12.75 10.09 12.99
CA LEU A 223 -13.25 10.20 14.36
C LEU A 223 -14.20 9.05 14.73
N ALA A 224 -14.65 8.28 13.73
CA ALA A 224 -15.66 7.24 13.93
C ALA A 224 -15.08 5.82 13.93
N PHE A 225 -13.95 5.55 13.26
CA PHE A 225 -13.46 4.18 13.03
C PHE A 225 -13.24 3.39 14.34
N HIS A 226 -12.96 4.05 15.45
CA HIS A 226 -12.70 3.44 16.76
C HIS A 226 -13.97 3.24 17.60
N LEU A 227 -15.11 3.77 17.17
CA LEU A 227 -16.38 3.59 17.88
C LEU A 227 -16.85 2.14 17.76
N PRO A 228 -17.43 1.56 18.82
CA PRO A 228 -17.80 0.15 18.86
C PRO A 228 -18.68 -0.28 17.67
N GLU A 229 -19.71 0.50 17.34
CA GLU A 229 -20.62 0.21 16.23
C GLU A 229 -19.94 0.20 14.85
N PHE A 230 -18.93 1.03 14.63
CA PHE A 230 -18.14 1.02 13.39
C PHE A 230 -17.15 -0.14 13.33
N THR A 231 -16.56 -0.48 14.48
CA THR A 231 -15.66 -1.64 14.58
C THR A 231 -16.45 -2.94 14.36
N GLU A 232 -17.64 -3.06 14.93
CA GLU A 232 -18.52 -4.21 14.74
C GLU A 232 -18.98 -4.31 13.28
N TYR A 233 -19.42 -3.20 12.68
CA TYR A 233 -19.80 -3.16 11.29
C TYR A 233 -18.67 -3.61 10.37
N PHE A 234 -17.44 -3.13 10.61
CA PHE A 234 -16.26 -3.55 9.86
C PHE A 234 -16.04 -5.07 9.97
N GLN A 235 -16.12 -5.65 11.17
CA GLN A 235 -15.91 -7.08 11.38
C GLN A 235 -16.94 -7.96 10.66
N GLN A 236 -18.14 -7.45 10.41
CA GLN A 236 -19.22 -8.17 9.73
C GLN A 236 -19.18 -8.00 8.20
N ASN A 237 -18.53 -6.93 7.67
CA ASN A 237 -18.67 -6.53 6.27
C ASN A 237 -17.34 -6.34 5.52
N TYR A 238 -16.19 -6.62 6.13
CA TYR A 238 -14.91 -6.47 5.45
C TYR A 238 -14.75 -7.43 4.26
N THR A 239 -13.93 -7.02 3.33
CA THR A 239 -13.45 -7.84 2.21
C THR A 239 -12.01 -8.26 2.48
N GLN A 240 -11.67 -9.51 2.16
CA GLN A 240 -10.31 -10.03 2.23
C GLN A 240 -9.98 -10.83 0.98
N LEU A 241 -8.94 -10.44 0.27
CA LEU A 241 -8.50 -11.10 -0.95
C LEU A 241 -7.20 -11.87 -0.73
N PRO A 242 -7.07 -13.09 -1.28
CA PRO A 242 -5.76 -13.74 -1.37
C PRO A 242 -4.86 -12.96 -2.32
N LEU A 243 -3.56 -12.94 -2.04
CA LEU A 243 -2.56 -12.35 -2.92
C LEU A 243 -1.52 -13.41 -3.28
N GLU A 244 -1.18 -13.51 -4.54
CA GLU A 244 -0.04 -14.29 -5.01
C GLU A 244 1.24 -13.47 -4.89
N LYS A 245 2.39 -14.13 -4.80
CA LYS A 245 3.70 -13.46 -4.85
C LYS A 245 3.79 -12.54 -6.06
N SER A 246 4.31 -11.33 -5.86
CA SER A 246 4.38 -10.21 -6.81
C SER A 246 3.08 -9.45 -7.07
N ASN A 247 1.94 -9.88 -6.54
CA ASN A 247 0.77 -9.03 -6.55
C ASN A 247 1.02 -7.78 -5.69
N ALA A 248 0.43 -6.66 -6.08
CA ALA A 248 0.48 -5.43 -5.29
C ALA A 248 -0.93 -4.91 -5.04
N ALA A 249 -1.21 -4.53 -3.81
CA ALA A 249 -2.46 -3.86 -3.42
C ALA A 249 -2.15 -2.42 -3.04
N PHE A 250 -2.96 -1.48 -3.53
CA PHE A 250 -2.87 -0.06 -3.16
C PHE A 250 -4.25 0.45 -2.77
N PHE A 251 -4.27 1.35 -1.81
CA PHE A 251 -5.54 1.85 -1.28
C PHE A 251 -5.43 3.28 -0.73
N ASN A 252 -6.56 3.95 -0.72
CA ASN A 252 -6.75 5.26 -0.11
C ASN A 252 -6.57 5.14 1.42
N PRO A 253 -5.70 5.93 2.07
CA PRO A 253 -5.42 5.83 3.50
C PRO A 253 -6.65 6.04 4.41
N ALA A 254 -7.68 6.71 3.88
CA ALA A 254 -8.95 6.88 4.59
C ALA A 254 -9.87 5.66 4.52
N LEU A 255 -9.50 4.60 3.79
CA LEU A 255 -10.25 3.35 3.78
C LEU A 255 -10.14 2.66 5.16
N PHE A 256 -11.24 2.14 5.68
CA PHE A 256 -11.19 1.30 6.86
C PHE A 256 -10.47 0.00 6.52
N HIS A 257 -9.38 -0.27 7.20
CA HIS A 257 -8.56 -1.45 6.95
C HIS A 257 -7.87 -1.96 8.21
N GLY A 258 -7.33 -3.17 8.15
CA GLY A 258 -6.52 -3.75 9.22
C GLY A 258 -5.89 -5.06 8.77
N ALA A 259 -4.78 -5.45 9.38
CA ALA A 259 -4.18 -6.77 9.11
C ALA A 259 -5.10 -7.88 9.62
N GLY A 260 -5.27 -8.94 8.82
CA GLY A 260 -5.97 -10.14 9.24
C GLY A 260 -5.10 -11.05 10.13
N THR A 261 -5.75 -11.94 10.88
CA THR A 261 -5.06 -12.96 11.69
C THR A 261 -4.45 -14.03 10.79
N ASN A 262 -3.19 -14.36 11.02
CA ASN A 262 -2.55 -15.50 10.37
C ASN A 262 -2.90 -16.78 11.14
N VAL A 263 -3.93 -17.50 10.67
CA VAL A 263 -4.34 -18.78 11.25
C VAL A 263 -3.66 -19.98 10.59
N SER A 264 -2.82 -19.75 9.59
CA SER A 264 -2.02 -20.83 8.99
C SER A 264 -1.03 -21.39 10.00
N THR A 265 -0.60 -22.63 9.79
CA THR A 265 0.36 -23.31 10.67
C THR A 265 1.80 -23.21 10.18
N THR A 266 2.00 -22.86 8.90
CA THR A 266 3.31 -22.97 8.24
C THR A 266 3.73 -21.72 7.49
N VAL A 267 2.79 -20.88 7.06
CA VAL A 267 3.09 -19.74 6.19
C VAL A 267 3.49 -18.52 7.02
N ARG A 268 4.70 -18.06 6.83
CA ARG A 268 5.16 -16.75 7.30
C ARG A 268 4.79 -15.72 6.24
N ARG A 269 3.66 -15.04 6.44
CA ARG A 269 3.18 -14.03 5.49
C ARG A 269 4.12 -12.83 5.46
N MET A 270 4.66 -12.53 4.28
CA MET A 270 5.63 -11.45 4.11
C MET A 270 5.17 -10.45 3.05
N ALA A 271 5.12 -9.18 3.42
CA ALA A 271 4.84 -8.08 2.51
C ALA A 271 5.80 -6.92 2.70
N ASN A 272 6.15 -6.27 1.61
CA ASN A 272 6.80 -4.96 1.62
C ASN A 272 5.70 -3.88 1.59
N LEU A 273 5.48 -3.24 2.74
CA LEU A 273 4.49 -2.19 2.91
C LEU A 273 5.06 -0.88 2.39
N LEU A 274 4.36 -0.27 1.44
CA LEU A 274 4.76 0.98 0.80
C LEU A 274 3.90 2.12 1.35
N GLN A 275 4.56 3.20 1.74
CA GLN A 275 3.90 4.46 2.03
C GLN A 275 4.48 5.54 1.13
N VAL A 276 3.62 6.10 0.29
CA VAL A 276 4.01 7.08 -0.72
C VAL A 276 3.45 8.42 -0.29
N SER A 277 4.30 9.43 -0.19
CA SER A 277 3.94 10.76 0.32
C SER A 277 4.01 11.80 -0.77
N SER A 278 3.05 12.73 -0.73
CA SER A 278 3.02 13.90 -1.59
C SER A 278 4.19 14.84 -1.30
N PRO A 279 4.73 15.55 -2.32
CA PRO A 279 5.70 16.62 -2.10
C PRO A 279 5.13 17.81 -1.32
N PHE A 280 3.79 17.92 -1.22
CA PHE A 280 3.10 18.99 -0.49
C PHE A 280 2.89 18.68 0.99
N GLY A 281 3.29 17.51 1.48
CA GLY A 281 3.16 17.10 2.87
C GLY A 281 4.44 16.48 3.40
N PRO A 282 4.69 16.53 4.73
CA PRO A 282 5.82 15.82 5.31
C PRO A 282 5.63 14.31 5.12
N ALA A 283 6.73 13.62 4.81
CA ALA A 283 6.71 12.16 4.81
C ALA A 283 6.33 11.66 6.21
N PRO A 284 5.36 10.74 6.35
CA PRO A 284 4.87 10.26 7.65
C PRO A 284 5.92 9.48 8.44
N TRP A 285 6.92 8.97 7.75
CA TRP A 285 8.08 8.28 8.32
C TRP A 285 9.29 9.18 8.14
N LYS A 286 10.13 9.34 9.17
CA LYS A 286 11.34 10.16 9.07
C LYS A 286 12.09 9.71 7.81
N PRO A 287 12.34 10.60 6.83
CA PRO A 287 13.21 10.26 5.72
C PRO A 287 14.54 9.84 6.35
N SER A 288 15.06 8.70 5.91
CA SER A 288 16.46 8.42 6.12
C SER A 288 17.23 9.65 5.66
N THR A 289 18.26 9.99 6.35
CA THR A 289 19.13 11.12 6.02
C THR A 289 19.45 11.05 4.52
N GLY A 290 18.78 11.87 3.73
CA GLY A 290 18.76 11.83 2.25
C GLY A 290 20.10 11.96 1.56
N SER A 291 21.19 12.18 2.33
CA SER A 291 22.57 12.16 1.86
C SER A 291 23.07 10.77 1.44
N ARG A 292 22.50 9.68 2.00
CA ARG A 292 22.93 8.31 1.62
C ARG A 292 22.28 7.80 0.35
N CYS A 293 20.99 8.11 0.14
CA CYS A 293 20.29 7.70 -1.08
C CYS A 293 20.57 8.61 -2.27
N ALA A 294 20.79 9.91 -2.08
CA ALA A 294 21.14 10.83 -3.17
C ALA A 294 22.46 10.43 -3.87
N GLY A 295 23.44 9.89 -3.13
CA GLY A 295 24.67 9.37 -3.70
C GLY A 295 24.49 8.10 -4.54
N LEU A 296 23.50 7.28 -4.23
CA LEU A 296 23.16 6.06 -4.97
C LEU A 296 22.22 6.33 -6.13
N SER A 297 21.25 7.22 -5.98
CA SER A 297 20.34 7.60 -7.05
C SER A 297 21.04 8.24 -8.22
N SER A 298 22.11 9.03 -8.00
CA SER A 298 22.89 9.62 -9.09
C SER A 298 23.65 8.60 -9.95
N ARG A 299 23.96 7.42 -9.40
CA ARG A 299 24.66 6.34 -10.13
C ARG A 299 23.71 5.34 -10.80
N TYR A 300 22.52 5.13 -10.27
CA TYR A 300 21.56 4.11 -10.72
C TYR A 300 20.22 4.68 -11.19
N CYS A 301 19.96 5.96 -10.94
CA CYS A 301 18.76 6.65 -11.39
C CYS A 301 18.83 6.86 -12.92
N TRP A 302 17.98 6.13 -13.64
CA TRP A 302 17.50 6.52 -14.95
C TRP A 302 18.40 6.26 -16.18
N LYS A 303 18.80 5.01 -16.40
CA LYS A 303 19.17 4.57 -17.76
C LYS A 303 18.02 3.96 -18.57
N ARG A 304 16.78 3.96 -18.11
CA ARG A 304 15.65 3.74 -19.02
C ARG A 304 15.38 5.04 -19.79
N LYS A 305 15.70 5.05 -21.08
CA LYS A 305 15.15 6.02 -22.01
C LYS A 305 13.64 5.82 -22.02
N ARG A 306 12.90 6.62 -21.24
CA ARG A 306 11.48 6.82 -21.53
C ARG A 306 11.40 7.31 -22.97
N PRO A 307 10.48 6.83 -23.80
CA PRO A 307 10.20 7.50 -25.05
C PRO A 307 9.93 8.98 -24.72
N ALA A 308 10.60 9.87 -25.44
CA ALA A 308 10.53 11.31 -25.19
C ALA A 308 9.05 11.72 -25.13
N ARG A 309 8.63 12.33 -24.02
CA ARG A 309 7.29 12.93 -23.92
C ARG A 309 7.15 13.92 -25.08
N PRO A 310 6.09 13.85 -25.90
CA PRO A 310 5.85 14.88 -26.88
C PRO A 310 5.77 16.22 -26.15
N LYS A 311 6.53 17.22 -26.62
CA LYS A 311 6.42 18.58 -26.11
C LYS A 311 4.99 19.04 -26.36
N ALA A 312 4.32 19.48 -25.31
CA ALA A 312 3.04 20.16 -25.44
C ALA A 312 3.25 21.38 -26.35
N THR A 313 2.59 21.41 -27.48
CA THR A 313 2.43 22.57 -28.35
C THR A 313 1.34 23.46 -27.80
#